data_125e97d1511bbe6acd2f3144258cd7cb
#
_entry.id   125e97d1511bbe6acd2f3144258cd7cb
#
_cell.length_a   1.000
_cell.length_b   1.000
_cell.length_c   1.000
_cell.angle_alpha   90.00
_cell.angle_beta   90.00
_cell.angle_gamma   90.00
#
_symmetry.space_group_name_H-M   'P 1'
#
loop_
_entity.id
_entity.type
_entity.pdbx_description
1 polymer ?
#
loop_
_entity_poly.entity_id
_entity_poly.type
_entity_poly.pdbx_seq_one_letter_code
_entity_poly.pdbx_strand_id
1 'polypeptide(L)'
;MIKFTQTFFFFVWLSTVALGKGFEDLSYYEKFDTAVRSYKEGRYRLAENQFTAILVDERDYKDPAAQLLMAKSQYRQGQWDKALRSCKSVLSNFSGSPYESDAMILLGDIALARGKITSAFQHYLSVRPLIEDLLYLNEIDERLYTCIGIGVKEERIEGFLFREKNAFNRAIINLARAYQSWKNGDAYDLSMVLNGIDTFYLPGFFAGVFGALHSVQKGALSRSVTLAVILPLSGLDREKGQSYLLGLAEYLEGRSSSKSIRFLIYDTGGSGVNALRIVSSLPSNPA
;
A
#
# COMPACT_ATOMS: atom_id res chain seq x y z
N MET A 1 56.54 -27.02 57.70
CA MET A 1 55.07 -26.89 57.67
C MET A 1 54.77 -25.42 57.47
N ILE A 2 54.65 -24.99 56.18
CA ILE A 2 54.43 -23.59 55.82
C ILE A 2 52.99 -23.49 55.33
N LYS A 3 52.20 -22.71 56.09
CA LYS A 3 50.77 -22.42 55.66
C LYS A 3 50.78 -21.29 54.66
N PHE A 4 50.32 -21.58 53.46
CA PHE A 4 50.00 -20.58 52.45
C PHE A 4 48.59 -20.04 52.75
N THR A 5 48.50 -18.77 53.10
CA THR A 5 47.26 -18.01 53.16
C THR A 5 46.99 -17.40 51.76
N GLN A 6 46.01 -17.93 51.05
CA GLN A 6 45.54 -17.34 49.78
C GLN A 6 44.62 -16.14 50.13
N THR A 7 45.10 -14.96 49.78
CA THR A 7 44.32 -13.73 49.87
C THR A 7 43.57 -13.59 48.54
N PHE A 8 42.25 -13.82 48.53
CA PHE A 8 41.37 -13.60 47.41
C PHE A 8 41.13 -12.08 47.26
N PHE A 9 41.69 -11.45 46.24
CA PHE A 9 41.33 -10.10 45.82
C PHE A 9 40.03 -10.17 45.03
N PHE A 10 38.93 -9.73 45.61
CA PHE A 10 37.68 -9.45 44.92
C PHE A 10 37.84 -8.14 44.15
N PHE A 11 38.09 -8.22 42.86
CA PHE A 11 37.96 -7.07 41.95
C PHE A 11 36.46 -6.81 41.74
N VAL A 12 35.90 -5.88 42.52
CA VAL A 12 34.60 -5.29 42.22
C VAL A 12 34.80 -4.41 41.03
N TRP A 13 34.40 -4.94 39.86
CA TRP A 13 34.22 -4.13 38.64
C TRP A 13 33.00 -3.24 38.86
N LEU A 14 33.22 -2.01 39.33
CA LEU A 14 32.22 -0.96 39.19
C LEU A 14 32.10 -0.64 37.70
N SER A 15 31.18 -1.33 37.02
CA SER A 15 30.64 -0.85 35.77
C SER A 15 29.90 0.44 36.11
N THR A 16 30.55 1.58 35.85
CA THR A 16 29.85 2.86 35.72
C THR A 16 28.92 2.70 34.52
N VAL A 17 27.69 2.28 34.80
CA VAL A 17 26.59 2.46 33.85
C VAL A 17 26.53 3.97 33.66
N ALA A 18 27.04 4.44 32.51
CA ALA A 18 26.73 5.77 32.04
C ALA A 18 25.21 5.81 31.95
N LEU A 19 24.55 6.43 32.90
CA LEU A 19 23.13 6.76 32.86
C LEU A 19 22.97 7.69 31.65
N GLY A 20 22.64 7.10 30.49
CA GLY A 20 22.24 7.86 29.33
C GLY A 20 21.07 8.76 29.77
N LYS A 21 21.03 10.00 29.28
CA LYS A 21 19.92 10.92 29.51
C LYS A 21 18.61 10.19 29.24
N GLY A 22 17.64 10.31 30.15
CA GLY A 22 16.29 9.84 29.91
C GLY A 22 15.68 10.56 28.71
N PHE A 23 14.65 10.00 28.06
CA PHE A 23 13.99 10.65 26.94
C PHE A 23 13.51 12.08 27.27
N GLU A 24 13.03 12.28 28.50
CA GLU A 24 12.54 13.56 29.01
C GLU A 24 13.63 14.63 29.11
N ASP A 25 14.89 14.24 29.36
CA ASP A 25 16.04 15.14 29.52
C ASP A 25 16.67 15.54 28.18
N LEU A 26 16.17 15.00 27.06
CA LEU A 26 16.65 15.29 25.71
C LEU A 26 16.09 16.64 25.23
N SER A 27 16.87 17.33 24.41
CA SER A 27 16.36 18.48 23.65
C SER A 27 15.28 18.04 22.66
N TYR A 28 14.47 18.99 22.18
CA TYR A 28 13.45 18.71 21.16
C TYR A 28 13.99 17.92 19.96
N TYR A 29 15.11 18.33 19.38
CA TYR A 29 15.71 17.67 18.22
C TYR A 29 16.16 16.23 18.54
N GLU A 30 16.75 16.00 19.70
CA GLU A 30 17.15 14.66 20.14
C GLU A 30 15.93 13.77 20.40
N LYS A 31 14.86 14.32 21.01
CA LYS A 31 13.57 13.63 21.20
C LYS A 31 12.97 13.23 19.86
N PHE A 32 12.91 14.17 18.89
CA PHE A 32 12.33 13.94 17.58
C PHE A 32 13.13 12.88 16.80
N ASP A 33 14.47 12.99 16.74
CA ASP A 33 15.32 12.01 16.06
C ASP A 33 15.19 10.61 16.69
N THR A 34 15.12 10.54 18.03
CA THR A 34 14.91 9.27 18.75
C THR A 34 13.55 8.64 18.40
N ALA A 35 12.48 9.43 18.31
CA ALA A 35 11.15 8.97 17.93
C ALA A 35 11.12 8.48 16.47
N VAL A 36 11.76 9.23 15.55
CA VAL A 36 11.91 8.84 14.13
C VAL A 36 12.70 7.53 14.01
N ARG A 37 13.78 7.36 14.78
CA ARG A 37 14.55 6.12 14.81
C ARG A 37 13.69 4.95 15.28
N SER A 38 12.93 5.12 16.35
CA SER A 38 11.99 4.10 16.84
C SER A 38 10.96 3.71 15.78
N TYR A 39 10.45 4.68 15.02
CA TYR A 39 9.54 4.44 13.90
C TYR A 39 10.21 3.63 12.77
N LYS A 40 11.41 4.03 12.35
CA LYS A 40 12.18 3.35 11.28
C LYS A 40 12.54 1.90 11.66
N GLU A 41 12.80 1.64 12.93
CA GLU A 41 13.09 0.30 13.47
C GLU A 41 11.83 -0.56 13.68
N GLY A 42 10.65 -0.07 13.33
CA GLY A 42 9.38 -0.80 13.45
C GLY A 42 8.82 -0.84 14.88
N ARG A 43 9.42 -0.11 15.83
CA ARG A 43 8.97 0.00 17.21
C ARG A 43 7.83 1.01 17.34
N TYR A 44 6.74 0.77 16.60
CA TYR A 44 5.67 1.75 16.40
C TYR A 44 4.98 2.20 17.68
N ARG A 45 4.81 1.31 18.66
CA ARG A 45 4.23 1.67 19.96
C ARG A 45 5.13 2.63 20.74
N LEU A 46 6.44 2.40 20.72
CA LEU A 46 7.41 3.30 21.34
C LEU A 46 7.44 4.64 20.64
N ALA A 47 7.48 4.63 19.29
CA ALA A 47 7.45 5.84 18.49
C ALA A 47 6.18 6.68 18.75
N GLU A 48 4.98 6.05 18.83
CA GLU A 48 3.72 6.72 19.17
C GLU A 48 3.84 7.45 20.52
N ASN A 49 4.34 6.75 21.55
CA ASN A 49 4.49 7.35 22.88
C ASN A 49 5.48 8.52 22.88
N GLN A 50 6.61 8.38 22.17
CA GLN A 50 7.63 9.42 22.05
C GLN A 50 7.11 10.64 21.31
N PHE A 51 6.41 10.48 20.16
CA PHE A 51 5.77 11.60 19.47
C PHE A 51 4.66 12.24 20.32
N THR A 52 3.92 11.45 21.10
CA THR A 52 2.92 11.99 22.02
C THR A 52 3.57 12.87 23.09
N ALA A 53 4.69 12.43 23.68
CA ALA A 53 5.43 13.21 24.66
C ALA A 53 5.92 14.53 24.07
N ILE A 54 6.50 14.51 22.85
CA ILE A 54 6.92 15.73 22.12
C ILE A 54 5.75 16.70 21.98
N LEU A 55 4.59 16.22 21.53
CA LEU A 55 3.40 17.07 21.28
C LEU A 55 2.77 17.63 22.56
N VAL A 56 3.01 17.00 23.71
CA VAL A 56 2.53 17.47 25.02
C VAL A 56 3.50 18.47 25.65
N ASP A 57 4.80 18.20 25.58
CA ASP A 57 5.84 19.06 26.17
C ASP A 57 5.96 20.41 25.46
N GLU A 58 5.83 20.38 24.14
CA GLU A 58 5.98 21.55 23.27
C GLU A 58 4.59 22.13 22.88
N ARG A 59 3.74 22.41 23.87
CA ARG A 59 2.36 22.87 23.64
C ARG A 59 2.24 24.09 22.75
N ASP A 60 3.22 24.95 22.76
CA ASP A 60 3.27 26.16 21.94
C ASP A 60 3.93 25.91 20.58
N TYR A 61 4.61 24.78 20.40
CA TYR A 61 5.26 24.38 19.16
C TYR A 61 4.39 23.42 18.37
N LYS A 62 3.72 23.97 17.37
CA LYS A 62 2.89 23.16 16.48
C LYS A 62 3.77 22.36 15.53
N ASP A 63 3.97 21.08 15.80
CA ASP A 63 4.77 20.20 14.97
C ASP A 63 3.91 19.26 14.11
N PRO A 64 3.62 19.65 12.84
CA PRO A 64 2.88 18.79 11.92
C PRO A 64 3.61 17.49 11.60
N ALA A 65 4.96 17.47 11.62
CA ALA A 65 5.74 16.26 11.37
C ALA A 65 5.57 15.23 12.48
N ALA A 66 5.69 15.66 13.75
CA ALA A 66 5.47 14.77 14.90
C ALA A 66 4.03 14.24 14.91
N GLN A 67 3.05 15.10 14.65
CA GLN A 67 1.63 14.70 14.58
C GLN A 67 1.37 13.68 13.47
N LEU A 68 1.95 13.87 12.29
CA LEU A 68 1.84 12.94 11.17
C LEU A 68 2.54 11.61 11.46
N LEU A 69 3.76 11.63 12.01
CA LEU A 69 4.50 10.42 12.34
C LEU A 69 3.84 9.63 13.49
N MET A 70 3.20 10.30 14.43
CA MET A 70 2.33 9.67 15.41
C MET A 70 1.17 8.95 14.71
N ALA A 71 0.49 9.62 13.77
CA ALA A 71 -0.60 9.01 13.00
C ALA A 71 -0.12 7.81 12.16
N LYS A 72 1.04 7.91 11.51
CA LYS A 72 1.69 6.80 10.78
C LYS A 72 2.03 5.64 11.72
N SER A 73 2.50 5.93 12.95
CA SER A 73 2.77 4.91 13.97
C SER A 73 1.51 4.17 14.41
N GLN A 74 0.41 4.88 14.63
CA GLN A 74 -0.90 4.32 14.97
C GLN A 74 -1.46 3.45 13.83
N TYR A 75 -1.32 3.90 12.59
CA TYR A 75 -1.71 3.12 11.40
C TYR A 75 -0.94 1.79 11.32
N ARG A 76 0.38 1.82 11.52
CA ARG A 76 1.24 0.62 11.50
C ARG A 76 0.90 -0.38 12.62
N GLN A 77 0.28 0.08 13.70
CA GLN A 77 -0.24 -0.76 14.79
C GLN A 77 -1.67 -1.27 14.55
N GLY A 78 -2.29 -0.95 13.42
CA GLY A 78 -3.70 -1.28 13.15
C GLY A 78 -4.71 -0.43 13.96
N GLN A 79 -4.27 0.63 14.63
CA GLN A 79 -5.11 1.52 15.43
C GLN A 79 -5.80 2.58 14.54
N TRP A 80 -6.55 2.10 13.55
CA TRP A 80 -7.06 2.94 12.46
C TRP A 80 -7.91 4.12 12.91
N ASP A 81 -8.71 3.98 13.97
CA ASP A 81 -9.53 5.09 14.48
C ASP A 81 -8.70 6.19 15.14
N LYS A 82 -7.60 5.82 15.82
CA LYS A 82 -6.66 6.82 16.36
C LYS A 82 -5.91 7.50 15.20
N ALA A 83 -5.35 6.72 14.27
CA ALA A 83 -4.68 7.26 13.10
C ALA A 83 -5.56 8.23 12.32
N LEU A 84 -6.85 7.89 12.12
CA LEU A 84 -7.82 8.75 11.46
C LEU A 84 -7.99 10.10 12.18
N ARG A 85 -8.11 10.08 13.53
CA ARG A 85 -8.23 11.32 14.31
C ARG A 85 -6.95 12.16 14.22
N SER A 86 -5.79 11.52 14.33
CA SER A 86 -4.49 12.21 14.24
C SER A 86 -4.27 12.82 12.85
N CYS A 87 -4.62 12.13 11.75
CA CYS A 87 -4.57 12.70 10.40
C CYS A 87 -5.50 13.90 10.24
N LYS A 88 -6.74 13.80 10.73
CA LYS A 88 -7.68 14.93 10.69
C LYS A 88 -7.15 16.13 11.47
N SER A 89 -6.48 15.89 12.60
CA SER A 89 -5.83 16.95 13.38
C SER A 89 -4.70 17.62 12.58
N VAL A 90 -3.91 16.87 11.80
CA VAL A 90 -2.92 17.47 10.89
C VAL A 90 -3.62 18.41 9.90
N LEU A 91 -4.65 17.94 9.22
CA LEU A 91 -5.36 18.70 8.19
C LEU A 91 -6.07 19.96 8.74
N SER A 92 -6.62 19.87 9.97
CA SER A 92 -7.35 21.00 10.58
C SER A 92 -6.42 22.04 11.22
N ASN A 93 -5.34 21.60 11.87
CA ASN A 93 -4.49 22.48 12.66
C ASN A 93 -3.27 23.00 11.87
N PHE A 94 -2.90 22.31 10.78
CA PHE A 94 -1.70 22.58 10.00
C PHE A 94 -2.00 22.63 8.50
N SER A 95 -3.15 23.18 8.13
CA SER A 95 -3.52 23.41 6.73
C SER A 95 -2.44 24.25 6.03
N GLY A 96 -2.09 23.88 4.80
CA GLY A 96 -0.99 24.49 4.05
C GLY A 96 0.41 24.06 4.49
N SER A 97 0.55 23.13 5.44
CA SER A 97 1.86 22.58 5.78
C SER A 97 2.37 21.63 4.69
N PRO A 98 3.70 21.43 4.57
CA PRO A 98 4.27 20.44 3.64
C PRO A 98 3.79 19.01 3.88
N TYR A 99 3.19 18.73 5.03
CA TYR A 99 2.71 17.41 5.46
C TYR A 99 1.23 17.17 5.15
N GLU A 100 0.52 18.12 4.59
CA GLU A 100 -0.89 18.03 4.27
C GLU A 100 -1.17 16.88 3.28
N SER A 101 -0.40 16.81 2.19
CA SER A 101 -0.51 15.74 1.19
C SER A 101 -0.27 14.35 1.80
N ASP A 102 0.75 14.21 2.64
CA ASP A 102 1.03 12.96 3.36
C ASP A 102 -0.11 12.54 4.28
N ALA A 103 -0.75 13.48 4.97
CA ALA A 103 -1.90 13.20 5.82
C ALA A 103 -3.11 12.76 4.98
N MET A 104 -3.35 13.37 3.82
CA MET A 104 -4.42 12.97 2.88
C MET A 104 -4.17 11.57 2.33
N ILE A 105 -2.93 11.21 1.98
CA ILE A 105 -2.54 9.87 1.54
C ILE A 105 -2.81 8.87 2.65
N LEU A 106 -2.40 9.16 3.87
CA LEU A 106 -2.63 8.27 5.01
C LEU A 106 -4.13 8.08 5.30
N LEU A 107 -4.99 9.08 5.07
CA LEU A 107 -6.45 8.91 5.12
C LEU A 107 -6.93 7.90 4.07
N GLY A 108 -6.37 7.96 2.86
CA GLY A 108 -6.61 6.97 1.80
C GLY A 108 -6.19 5.56 2.23
N ASP A 109 -4.97 5.43 2.77
CA ASP A 109 -4.42 4.15 3.24
C ASP A 109 -5.27 3.55 4.38
N ILE A 110 -5.72 4.39 5.33
CA ILE A 110 -6.63 3.97 6.41
C ILE A 110 -7.98 3.52 5.84
N ALA A 111 -8.54 4.25 4.86
CA ALA A 111 -9.79 3.88 4.23
C ALA A 111 -9.66 2.55 3.48
N LEU A 112 -8.55 2.34 2.75
CA LEU A 112 -8.25 1.10 2.04
C LEU A 112 -8.11 -0.09 2.99
N ALA A 113 -7.35 0.07 4.07
CA ALA A 113 -7.17 -0.95 5.11
C ALA A 113 -8.49 -1.35 5.79
N ARG A 114 -9.47 -0.44 5.84
CA ARG A 114 -10.82 -0.68 6.36
C ARG A 114 -11.80 -1.21 5.32
N GLY A 115 -11.35 -1.53 4.11
CA GLY A 115 -12.20 -2.00 3.01
C GLY A 115 -13.12 -0.91 2.41
N LYS A 116 -12.89 0.37 2.74
CA LYS A 116 -13.65 1.50 2.21
C LYS A 116 -13.05 2.00 0.89
N ILE A 117 -13.04 1.14 -0.13
CA ILE A 117 -12.31 1.33 -1.38
C ILE A 117 -12.67 2.64 -2.08
N THR A 118 -13.97 2.94 -2.20
CA THR A 118 -14.44 4.17 -2.84
C THR A 118 -13.98 5.45 -2.12
N SER A 119 -13.90 5.41 -0.78
CA SER A 119 -13.37 6.52 0.02
C SER A 119 -11.85 6.65 -0.16
N ALA A 120 -11.12 5.53 -0.21
CA ALA A 120 -9.68 5.52 -0.48
C ALA A 120 -9.40 6.13 -1.86
N PHE A 121 -10.10 5.69 -2.89
CA PHE A 121 -10.01 6.22 -4.24
C PHE A 121 -10.22 7.75 -4.28
N GLN A 122 -11.25 8.25 -3.57
CA GLN A 122 -11.52 9.68 -3.47
C GLN A 122 -10.36 10.44 -2.81
N HIS A 123 -9.80 9.94 -1.71
CA HIS A 123 -8.65 10.56 -1.05
C HIS A 123 -7.43 10.65 -1.97
N TYR A 124 -7.10 9.56 -2.68
CA TYR A 124 -5.96 9.54 -3.61
C TYR A 124 -6.18 10.48 -4.80
N LEU A 125 -7.38 10.53 -5.38
CA LEU A 125 -7.70 11.50 -6.43
C LEU A 125 -7.54 12.94 -5.95
N SER A 126 -7.95 13.24 -4.71
CA SER A 126 -7.88 14.61 -4.17
C SER A 126 -6.45 15.06 -3.95
N VAL A 127 -5.54 14.16 -3.57
CA VAL A 127 -4.14 14.51 -3.30
C VAL A 127 -3.28 14.50 -4.57
N ARG A 128 -3.64 13.69 -5.55
CA ARG A 128 -2.85 13.49 -6.78
C ARG A 128 -2.40 14.79 -7.47
N PRO A 129 -3.26 15.80 -7.67
CA PRO A 129 -2.86 17.06 -8.31
C PRO A 129 -1.91 17.94 -7.47
N LEU A 130 -1.71 17.60 -6.20
CA LEU A 130 -0.83 18.33 -5.28
C LEU A 130 0.59 17.74 -5.24
N ILE A 131 0.82 16.61 -5.93
CA ILE A 131 2.11 15.92 -5.94
C ILE A 131 2.88 16.33 -7.18
N GLU A 132 4.06 16.93 -6.98
CA GLU A 132 4.96 17.34 -8.06
C GLU A 132 6.04 16.29 -8.34
N ASP A 133 6.46 15.53 -7.33
CA ASP A 133 7.47 14.49 -7.47
C ASP A 133 6.90 13.29 -8.23
N LEU A 134 7.54 12.92 -9.36
CA LEU A 134 7.08 11.86 -10.25
C LEU A 134 7.11 10.46 -9.60
N LEU A 135 8.09 10.19 -8.74
CA LEU A 135 8.16 8.89 -8.05
C LEU A 135 7.01 8.77 -7.06
N TYR A 136 6.77 9.84 -6.32
CA TYR A 136 5.67 9.89 -5.36
C TYR A 136 4.30 9.86 -6.08
N LEU A 137 4.18 10.51 -7.22
CA LEU A 137 2.98 10.46 -8.06
C LEU A 137 2.70 9.03 -8.53
N ASN A 138 3.71 8.26 -8.94
CA ASN A 138 3.56 6.86 -9.32
C ASN A 138 3.05 6.01 -8.16
N GLU A 139 3.47 6.27 -6.92
CA GLU A 139 2.94 5.57 -5.75
C GLU A 139 1.45 5.84 -5.54
N ILE A 140 0.98 7.06 -5.82
CA ILE A 140 -0.45 7.41 -5.76
C ILE A 140 -1.21 6.71 -6.88
N ASP A 141 -0.66 6.68 -8.09
CA ASP A 141 -1.27 5.99 -9.24
C ASP A 141 -1.38 4.48 -8.99
N GLU A 142 -0.39 3.85 -8.32
CA GLU A 142 -0.47 2.45 -7.89
C GLU A 142 -1.61 2.20 -6.89
N ARG A 143 -1.80 3.11 -5.93
CA ARG A 143 -2.92 3.03 -4.97
C ARG A 143 -4.27 3.20 -5.66
N LEU A 144 -4.37 4.12 -6.62
CA LEU A 144 -5.57 4.30 -7.45
C LEU A 144 -5.86 3.06 -8.29
N TYR A 145 -4.83 2.49 -8.91
CA TYR A 145 -4.92 1.22 -9.65
C TYR A 145 -5.44 0.08 -8.76
N THR A 146 -4.91 -0.03 -7.56
CA THR A 146 -5.38 -1.02 -6.57
C THR A 146 -6.86 -0.83 -6.25
N CYS A 147 -7.31 0.41 -6.04
CA CYS A 147 -8.71 0.70 -5.81
C CYS A 147 -9.60 0.31 -7.02
N ILE A 148 -9.14 0.57 -8.26
CA ILE A 148 -9.85 0.19 -9.48
C ILE A 148 -10.00 -1.33 -9.53
N GLY A 149 -8.90 -2.08 -9.32
CA GLY A 149 -8.88 -3.54 -9.37
C GLY A 149 -9.79 -4.21 -8.34
N ILE A 150 -9.84 -3.69 -7.11
CA ILE A 150 -10.75 -4.19 -6.07
C ILE A 150 -12.21 -3.84 -6.43
N GLY A 151 -12.46 -2.61 -6.85
CA GLY A 151 -13.78 -2.14 -7.31
C GLY A 151 -14.24 -0.86 -6.62
N VAL A 152 -14.28 0.23 -7.37
CA VAL A 152 -14.92 1.48 -6.97
C VAL A 152 -16.42 1.34 -7.20
N LYS A 153 -17.25 1.78 -6.25
CA LYS A 153 -18.71 1.69 -6.38
C LYS A 153 -19.21 2.52 -7.56
N GLU A 154 -19.92 1.88 -8.47
CA GLU A 154 -20.42 2.46 -9.72
C GLU A 154 -21.29 3.69 -9.47
N GLU A 155 -22.23 3.62 -8.53
CA GLU A 155 -23.13 4.72 -8.17
C GLU A 155 -22.41 5.97 -7.65
N ARG A 156 -21.12 5.88 -7.37
CA ARG A 156 -20.31 7.02 -6.90
C ARG A 156 -19.46 7.63 -8.02
N ILE A 157 -19.22 6.90 -9.09
CA ILE A 157 -18.35 7.32 -10.20
C ILE A 157 -18.90 8.56 -10.89
N GLU A 158 -20.21 8.59 -11.21
CA GLU A 158 -20.86 9.76 -11.83
C GLU A 158 -20.72 11.02 -10.94
N GLY A 159 -20.86 10.85 -9.62
CA GLY A 159 -20.67 11.94 -8.66
C GLY A 159 -19.23 12.43 -8.59
N PHE A 160 -18.25 11.59 -8.87
CA PHE A 160 -16.85 12.00 -9.00
C PHE A 160 -16.63 12.78 -10.30
N LEU A 161 -17.09 12.25 -11.44
CA LEU A 161 -16.96 12.90 -12.73
C LEU A 161 -17.60 14.30 -12.75
N PHE A 162 -18.74 14.45 -12.12
CA PHE A 162 -19.46 15.74 -12.05
C PHE A 162 -18.65 16.83 -11.32
N ARG A 163 -17.90 16.45 -10.26
CA ARG A 163 -17.15 17.39 -9.43
C ARG A 163 -15.70 17.57 -9.86
N GLU A 164 -15.16 16.60 -10.58
CA GLU A 164 -13.73 16.60 -10.92
C GLU A 164 -13.47 17.53 -12.13
N LYS A 165 -12.51 18.46 -11.92
CA LYS A 165 -12.08 19.42 -12.96
C LYS A 165 -10.74 19.05 -13.56
N ASN A 166 -9.89 18.30 -12.83
CA ASN A 166 -8.58 17.89 -13.31
C ASN A 166 -8.73 16.84 -14.41
N ALA A 167 -8.17 17.10 -15.60
CA ALA A 167 -8.34 16.23 -16.77
C ALA A 167 -7.69 14.84 -16.56
N PHE A 168 -6.54 14.76 -15.88
CA PHE A 168 -5.89 13.49 -15.56
C PHE A 168 -6.75 12.65 -14.62
N ASN A 169 -7.29 13.26 -13.56
CA ASN A 169 -8.19 12.56 -12.64
C ASN A 169 -9.46 12.09 -13.37
N ARG A 170 -10.02 12.90 -14.26
CA ARG A 170 -11.18 12.51 -15.05
C ARG A 170 -10.91 11.28 -15.92
N ALA A 171 -9.72 11.21 -16.54
CA ALA A 171 -9.29 10.04 -17.31
C ALA A 171 -9.21 8.78 -16.43
N ILE A 172 -8.65 8.90 -15.21
CA ILE A 172 -8.57 7.79 -14.23
C ILE A 172 -9.97 7.36 -13.76
N ILE A 173 -10.89 8.30 -13.51
CA ILE A 173 -12.26 7.98 -13.09
C ILE A 173 -13.01 7.28 -14.22
N ASN A 174 -12.87 7.74 -15.48
CA ASN A 174 -13.45 7.06 -16.63
C ASN A 174 -12.86 5.65 -16.81
N LEU A 175 -11.55 5.47 -16.59
CA LEU A 175 -10.95 4.13 -16.61
C LEU A 175 -11.53 3.23 -15.52
N ALA A 176 -11.78 3.75 -14.31
CA ALA A 176 -12.46 3.01 -13.25
C ALA A 176 -13.88 2.61 -13.67
N ARG A 177 -14.62 3.49 -14.34
CA ARG A 177 -15.94 3.19 -14.92
C ARG A 177 -15.84 2.08 -15.97
N ALA A 178 -14.94 2.22 -16.94
CA ALA A 178 -14.72 1.22 -17.98
C ALA A 178 -14.39 -0.16 -17.40
N TYR A 179 -13.58 -0.20 -16.33
CA TYR A 179 -13.26 -1.44 -15.62
C TYR A 179 -14.49 -2.07 -14.97
N GLN A 180 -15.39 -1.28 -14.35
CA GLN A 180 -16.64 -1.79 -13.79
C GLN A 180 -17.60 -2.29 -14.89
N SER A 181 -17.76 -1.55 -15.99
CA SER A 181 -18.58 -1.97 -17.15
C SER A 181 -18.09 -3.30 -17.72
N TRP A 182 -16.77 -3.47 -17.86
CA TRP A 182 -16.18 -4.75 -18.25
C TRP A 182 -16.50 -5.86 -17.25
N LYS A 183 -16.33 -5.60 -15.95
CA LYS A 183 -16.60 -6.57 -14.88
C LYS A 183 -18.07 -7.00 -14.83
N ASN A 184 -18.97 -6.06 -15.09
CA ASN A 184 -20.42 -6.30 -15.14
C ASN A 184 -20.88 -6.94 -16.46
N GLY A 185 -20.01 -7.01 -17.47
CA GLY A 185 -20.32 -7.53 -18.80
C GLY A 185 -21.10 -6.56 -19.68
N ASP A 186 -21.14 -5.28 -19.33
CA ASP A 186 -21.76 -4.23 -20.13
C ASP A 186 -20.80 -3.77 -21.24
N ALA A 187 -20.89 -4.44 -22.38
CA ALA A 187 -20.06 -4.15 -23.55
C ALA A 187 -20.38 -2.78 -24.18
N TYR A 188 -21.63 -2.31 -24.06
CA TYR A 188 -22.04 -1.04 -24.63
C TYR A 188 -21.44 0.13 -23.84
N ASP A 189 -21.63 0.15 -22.51
CA ASP A 189 -21.05 1.18 -21.65
C ASP A 189 -19.52 1.15 -21.68
N LEU A 190 -18.91 -0.04 -21.67
CA LEU A 190 -17.47 -0.20 -21.85
C LEU A 190 -16.97 0.50 -23.12
N SER A 191 -17.64 0.24 -24.25
CA SER A 191 -17.25 0.84 -25.54
C SER A 191 -17.41 2.36 -25.53
N MET A 192 -18.52 2.84 -25.01
CA MET A 192 -18.81 4.27 -24.94
C MET A 192 -17.78 5.00 -24.06
N VAL A 193 -17.47 4.45 -22.89
CA VAL A 193 -16.56 5.07 -21.92
C VAL A 193 -15.12 5.05 -22.44
N LEU A 194 -14.65 3.92 -22.97
CA LEU A 194 -13.27 3.81 -23.50
C LEU A 194 -13.02 4.79 -24.66
N ASN A 195 -13.98 4.92 -25.59
CA ASN A 195 -13.87 5.86 -26.72
C ASN A 195 -13.91 7.33 -26.25
N GLY A 196 -14.46 7.61 -25.07
CA GLY A 196 -14.49 8.94 -24.46
C GLY A 196 -13.25 9.30 -23.63
N ILE A 197 -12.33 8.36 -23.40
CA ILE A 197 -11.08 8.65 -22.67
C ILE A 197 -10.08 9.32 -23.62
N ASP A 198 -9.71 10.56 -23.32
CA ASP A 198 -8.58 11.21 -23.95
C ASP A 198 -7.27 10.65 -23.38
N THR A 199 -6.57 9.87 -24.20
CA THR A 199 -5.32 9.19 -23.82
C THR A 199 -4.18 10.16 -23.51
N PHE A 200 -4.25 11.41 -23.97
CA PHE A 200 -3.29 12.45 -23.61
C PHE A 200 -3.27 12.73 -22.10
N TYR A 201 -4.45 12.66 -21.48
CA TYR A 201 -4.59 12.85 -20.03
C TYR A 201 -4.55 11.55 -19.22
N LEU A 202 -4.42 10.39 -19.87
CA LEU A 202 -4.29 9.14 -19.16
C LEU A 202 -2.84 8.94 -18.72
N PRO A 203 -2.53 8.88 -17.41
CA PRO A 203 -1.15 8.66 -16.95
C PRO A 203 -0.61 7.35 -17.49
N GLY A 204 0.69 7.34 -17.86
CA GLY A 204 1.34 6.19 -18.45
C GLY A 204 1.24 4.91 -17.63
N PHE A 205 1.14 5.06 -16.30
CA PHE A 205 0.90 3.94 -15.38
C PHE A 205 -0.36 3.12 -15.73
N PHE A 206 -1.41 3.75 -16.22
CA PHE A 206 -2.68 3.10 -16.57
C PHE A 206 -2.78 2.62 -18.01
N ALA A 207 -1.78 2.88 -18.85
CA ALA A 207 -1.81 2.53 -20.27
C ALA A 207 -2.03 1.02 -20.51
N GLY A 208 -1.45 0.17 -19.66
CA GLY A 208 -1.63 -1.29 -19.75
C GLY A 208 -3.09 -1.72 -19.55
N VAL A 209 -3.75 -1.20 -18.52
CA VAL A 209 -5.18 -1.51 -18.25
C VAL A 209 -6.06 -0.99 -19.36
N PHE A 210 -5.82 0.24 -19.80
CA PHE A 210 -6.57 0.83 -20.92
C PHE A 210 -6.44 -0.02 -22.19
N GLY A 211 -5.22 -0.42 -22.54
CA GLY A 211 -4.96 -1.27 -23.71
C GLY A 211 -5.63 -2.65 -23.59
N ALA A 212 -5.61 -3.26 -22.43
CA ALA A 212 -6.29 -4.53 -22.17
C ALA A 212 -7.81 -4.41 -22.35
N LEU A 213 -8.44 -3.39 -21.75
CA LEU A 213 -9.88 -3.14 -21.90
C LEU A 213 -10.27 -2.83 -23.36
N HIS A 214 -9.42 -2.09 -24.06
CA HIS A 214 -9.63 -1.79 -25.49
C HIS A 214 -9.51 -3.05 -26.39
N SER A 215 -8.62 -3.97 -26.02
CA SER A 215 -8.48 -5.26 -26.72
C SER A 215 -9.71 -6.15 -26.50
N VAL A 216 -10.28 -6.15 -25.28
CA VAL A 216 -11.55 -6.83 -25.00
C VAL A 216 -12.70 -6.23 -25.81
N GLN A 217 -12.80 -4.91 -25.88
CA GLN A 217 -13.81 -4.21 -26.68
C GLN A 217 -13.74 -4.62 -28.16
N LYS A 218 -12.56 -4.73 -28.73
CA LYS A 218 -12.34 -5.12 -30.13
C LYS A 218 -12.55 -6.61 -30.39
N GLY A 219 -12.90 -7.41 -29.37
CA GLY A 219 -13.04 -8.87 -29.48
C GLY A 219 -11.71 -9.60 -29.69
N ALA A 220 -10.58 -8.88 -29.57
CA ALA A 220 -9.23 -9.46 -29.72
C ALA A 220 -8.84 -10.37 -28.54
N LEU A 221 -9.47 -10.19 -27.38
CA LEU A 221 -9.38 -11.10 -26.24
C LEU A 221 -10.71 -11.86 -26.14
N SER A 222 -10.75 -13.11 -26.58
CA SER A 222 -11.78 -14.03 -26.13
C SER A 222 -11.78 -14.00 -24.59
N ARG A 223 -12.92 -14.25 -23.94
CA ARG A 223 -13.09 -14.18 -22.46
C ARG A 223 -12.21 -15.17 -21.68
N SER A 224 -10.98 -15.43 -22.13
CA SER A 224 -10.01 -16.27 -21.46
C SER A 224 -9.24 -15.48 -20.42
N VAL A 225 -9.43 -15.80 -19.16
CA VAL A 225 -8.60 -15.28 -18.08
C VAL A 225 -7.35 -16.13 -18.00
N THR A 226 -6.17 -15.51 -18.12
CA THR A 226 -4.91 -16.22 -17.87
C THR A 226 -4.50 -16.01 -16.42
N LEU A 227 -4.35 -17.10 -15.67
CA LEU A 227 -3.90 -17.10 -14.28
C LEU A 227 -2.48 -17.66 -14.19
N ALA A 228 -1.57 -16.91 -13.60
CA ALA A 228 -0.25 -17.41 -13.25
C ALA A 228 -0.35 -18.16 -11.90
N VAL A 229 -0.02 -19.44 -11.91
CA VAL A 229 0.02 -20.30 -10.71
C VAL A 229 1.49 -20.53 -10.38
N ILE A 230 1.94 -19.94 -9.29
CA ILE A 230 3.35 -19.94 -8.88
C ILE A 230 3.48 -20.84 -7.66
N LEU A 231 4.07 -22.02 -7.83
CA LEU A 231 4.13 -23.08 -6.81
C LEU A 231 5.54 -23.66 -6.70
N PRO A 232 5.94 -24.21 -5.55
CA PRO A 232 7.14 -24.99 -5.40
C PRO A 232 6.90 -26.42 -5.94
N LEU A 233 7.08 -26.64 -7.24
CA LEU A 233 6.87 -27.94 -7.87
C LEU A 233 8.11 -28.83 -7.81
N SER A 234 9.26 -28.25 -7.47
CA SER A 234 10.53 -28.93 -7.19
C SER A 234 11.14 -28.43 -5.87
N GLY A 235 12.24 -29.06 -5.41
CA GLY A 235 12.89 -28.71 -4.15
C GLY A 235 12.20 -29.29 -2.90
N LEU A 236 12.50 -28.71 -1.74
CA LEU A 236 12.07 -29.24 -0.43
C LEU A 236 10.54 -29.21 -0.20
N ASP A 237 9.87 -28.21 -0.77
CA ASP A 237 8.41 -28.02 -0.61
C ASP A 237 7.60 -28.63 -1.78
N ARG A 238 8.21 -29.48 -2.61
CA ARG A 238 7.59 -30.08 -3.80
C ARG A 238 6.24 -30.73 -3.51
N GLU A 239 6.12 -31.49 -2.44
CA GLU A 239 4.89 -32.21 -2.10
C GLU A 239 3.71 -31.26 -1.85
N LYS A 240 3.97 -30.12 -1.20
CA LYS A 240 2.96 -29.08 -0.98
C LYS A 240 2.50 -28.49 -2.31
N GLY A 241 3.47 -28.10 -3.17
CA GLY A 241 3.17 -27.52 -4.48
C GLY A 241 2.36 -28.47 -5.36
N GLN A 242 2.72 -29.74 -5.40
CA GLN A 242 2.00 -30.78 -6.15
C GLN A 242 0.60 -31.02 -5.60
N SER A 243 0.42 -31.03 -4.28
CA SER A 243 -0.92 -31.17 -3.66
C SER A 243 -1.85 -30.02 -4.04
N TYR A 244 -1.35 -28.78 -4.06
CA TYR A 244 -2.12 -27.61 -4.54
C TYR A 244 -2.50 -27.75 -6.02
N LEU A 245 -1.55 -28.21 -6.86
CA LEU A 245 -1.80 -28.40 -8.29
C LEU A 245 -2.86 -29.47 -8.55
N LEU A 246 -2.83 -30.59 -7.81
CA LEU A 246 -3.83 -31.65 -7.88
C LEU A 246 -5.21 -31.13 -7.46
N GLY A 247 -5.32 -30.43 -6.34
CA GLY A 247 -6.59 -29.82 -5.90
C GLY A 247 -7.15 -28.84 -6.91
N LEU A 248 -6.29 -28.05 -7.58
CA LEU A 248 -6.69 -27.16 -8.66
C LEU A 248 -7.22 -27.96 -9.87
N ALA A 249 -6.56 -29.06 -10.25
CA ALA A 249 -6.97 -29.91 -11.35
C ALA A 249 -8.34 -30.57 -11.07
N GLU A 250 -8.54 -31.17 -9.89
CA GLU A 250 -9.82 -31.75 -9.46
C GLU A 250 -10.96 -30.70 -9.46
N TYR A 251 -10.69 -29.49 -8.97
CA TYR A 251 -11.67 -28.40 -8.99
C TYR A 251 -12.09 -28.04 -10.42
N LEU A 252 -11.17 -28.09 -11.37
CA LEU A 252 -11.42 -27.75 -12.78
C LEU A 252 -12.18 -28.86 -13.52
N GLU A 253 -11.89 -30.14 -13.25
CA GLU A 253 -12.58 -31.28 -13.83
C GLU A 253 -14.09 -31.31 -13.50
N GLY A 254 -14.45 -30.83 -12.30
CA GLY A 254 -15.85 -30.76 -11.85
C GLY A 254 -16.68 -29.61 -12.46
N ARG A 255 -16.08 -28.72 -13.27
CA ARG A 255 -16.76 -27.53 -13.82
C ARG A 255 -16.76 -27.51 -15.35
N SER A 256 -17.92 -27.71 -15.94
CA SER A 256 -18.20 -27.30 -17.33
C SER A 256 -18.34 -25.77 -17.35
N SER A 257 -17.22 -25.06 -17.49
CA SER A 257 -17.22 -23.59 -17.49
C SER A 257 -17.23 -23.08 -18.92
N SER A 258 -18.21 -22.24 -19.25
CA SER A 258 -18.28 -21.48 -20.49
C SER A 258 -17.20 -20.39 -20.61
N LYS A 259 -16.34 -20.24 -19.59
CA LYS A 259 -15.20 -19.32 -19.56
C LYS A 259 -13.92 -20.12 -19.69
N SER A 260 -13.17 -19.92 -20.77
CA SER A 260 -11.84 -20.50 -20.92
C SER A 260 -10.88 -19.79 -19.97
N ILE A 261 -10.45 -20.47 -18.91
CA ILE A 261 -9.38 -20.03 -18.03
C ILE A 261 -8.10 -20.73 -18.50
N ARG A 262 -7.08 -19.96 -18.84
CA ARG A 262 -5.75 -20.50 -19.12
C ARG A 262 -4.90 -20.40 -17.87
N PHE A 263 -4.25 -21.50 -17.49
CA PHE A 263 -3.30 -21.51 -16.40
C PHE A 263 -1.88 -21.57 -16.95
N LEU A 264 -1.04 -20.66 -16.46
CA LEU A 264 0.41 -20.67 -16.65
C LEU A 264 1.03 -21.12 -15.33
N ILE A 265 1.67 -22.29 -15.33
CA ILE A 265 2.21 -22.89 -14.10
C ILE A 265 3.73 -22.62 -14.09
N TYR A 266 4.19 -22.06 -12.99
CA TYR A 266 5.59 -21.71 -12.77
C TYR A 266 6.11 -22.44 -11.52
N ASP A 267 7.30 -23.02 -11.66
CA ASP A 267 7.99 -23.67 -10.54
C ASP A 267 8.97 -22.68 -9.86
N THR A 268 8.81 -22.49 -8.56
CA THR A 268 9.72 -21.67 -7.75
C THR A 268 10.92 -22.44 -7.22
N GLY A 269 10.93 -23.75 -7.29
CA GLY A 269 11.93 -24.60 -6.64
C GLY A 269 11.97 -24.46 -5.12
N GLY A 270 10.90 -23.93 -4.49
CA GLY A 270 10.86 -23.60 -3.06
C GLY A 270 11.57 -22.29 -2.69
N SER A 271 12.01 -21.50 -3.68
CA SER A 271 12.77 -20.25 -3.49
C SER A 271 11.88 -19.02 -3.63
N GLY A 272 11.79 -18.20 -2.56
CA GLY A 272 11.11 -16.91 -2.58
C GLY A 272 11.73 -15.92 -3.60
N VAL A 273 13.05 -16.00 -3.81
CA VAL A 273 13.75 -15.17 -4.83
C VAL A 273 13.33 -15.56 -6.24
N ASN A 274 13.16 -16.87 -6.51
CA ASN A 274 12.64 -17.32 -7.81
C ASN A 274 11.19 -16.92 -8.00
N ALA A 275 10.36 -16.98 -6.96
CA ALA A 275 8.98 -16.50 -7.02
C ALA A 275 8.92 -15.01 -7.41
N LEU A 276 9.73 -14.15 -6.78
CA LEU A 276 9.82 -12.74 -7.13
C LEU A 276 10.31 -12.51 -8.57
N ARG A 277 11.30 -13.29 -9.03
CA ARG A 277 11.80 -13.24 -10.41
C ARG A 277 10.70 -13.61 -11.41
N ILE A 278 9.93 -14.66 -11.13
CA ILE A 278 8.80 -15.07 -11.97
C ILE A 278 7.76 -13.94 -12.02
N VAL A 279 7.35 -13.39 -10.87
CA VAL A 279 6.37 -12.30 -10.82
C VAL A 279 6.86 -11.08 -11.61
N SER A 280 8.13 -10.71 -11.46
CA SER A 280 8.71 -9.57 -12.20
C SER A 280 8.87 -9.83 -13.71
N SER A 281 8.90 -11.09 -14.14
CA SER A 281 8.97 -11.50 -15.56
C SER A 281 7.60 -11.74 -16.20
N LEU A 282 6.52 -11.77 -15.39
CA LEU A 282 5.17 -11.88 -15.94
C LEU A 282 4.91 -10.66 -16.83
N PRO A 283 4.39 -10.85 -18.06
CA PRO A 283 4.10 -9.73 -18.91
C PRO A 283 3.12 -8.80 -18.21
N SER A 284 3.46 -7.52 -18.16
CA SER A 284 2.59 -6.45 -17.65
C SER A 284 1.33 -6.26 -18.53
N ASN A 285 1.27 -6.98 -19.66
CA ASN A 285 0.08 -7.12 -20.49
C ASN A 285 -0.33 -8.61 -20.50
N PRO A 286 -1.56 -8.95 -20.12
CA PRO A 286 -2.12 -10.25 -20.46
C PRO A 286 -2.20 -10.34 -21.97
N ALA A 287 -1.47 -11.29 -22.55
CA ALA A 287 -1.61 -11.65 -23.95
C ALA A 287 -2.97 -12.31 -24.20
#